data_3dfb3d97015bc0112f19308afb9add7c
#
_entry.id   3dfb3d97015bc0112f19308afb9add7c
#
_cell.length_a   1.000
_cell.length_b   1.000
_cell.length_c   1.000
_cell.angle_alpha   90.00
_cell.angle_beta   90.00
_cell.angle_gamma   90.00
#
_symmetry.space_group_name_H-M   'P 1'
#
loop_
_entity.id
_entity.type
_entity.pdbx_description
1 polymer ?
#
loop_
_entity_poly.entity_id
_entity_poly.type
_entity_poly.pdbx_seq_one_letter_code
_entity_poly.pdbx_strand_id
1 'polypeptide(L)'
;MQTLEEPRLLQPKPRAASLPVSVIIPVRNEARNLPRCLESLRGAGEIYVVDSGSTDETAEIARSFDAKVVQFHYHGGWPKKRQWAMDTLPLAYDWILLLDADEVLTPESVEEIRQTIQDPAYNGYYFALRMYFLGRILRHGDASFYTSPRLLRRGKGRFECRFKDQDASMGDMEAHERVVVEGQMTGLRNPLVHHNVNSLSRYILKHDEYSNWEAQAWLAGEGGHNDLPPGLFGTQAQRRRWLKKHCLSLPGSPFAFFLYKYLFRLGFLDGVPGLIYCAFQGIQFFHIKAKIYELRMKTRQ
;
A
#
# COMPACT_ATOMS: atom_id res chain seq x y z
N MET A 1 -43.97 -35.19 -31.25
CA MET A 1 -43.67 -33.75 -31.46
C MET A 1 -43.22 -33.18 -30.14
N GLN A 2 -41.91 -33.19 -29.89
CA GLN A 2 -41.30 -32.61 -28.70
C GLN A 2 -41.01 -31.14 -29.03
N THR A 3 -41.69 -30.26 -28.29
CA THR A 3 -41.40 -28.82 -28.30
C THR A 3 -40.07 -28.53 -27.62
N LEU A 4 -39.09 -28.10 -28.38
CA LEU A 4 -37.81 -27.60 -27.86
C LEU A 4 -38.07 -26.27 -27.14
N GLU A 5 -37.89 -26.25 -25.81
CA GLU A 5 -37.86 -25.00 -25.03
C GLU A 5 -36.64 -24.19 -25.44
N GLU A 6 -36.85 -22.96 -25.89
CA GLU A 6 -35.78 -21.98 -26.15
C GLU A 6 -35.06 -21.64 -24.84
N PRO A 7 -33.71 -21.53 -24.83
CA PRO A 7 -32.95 -21.15 -23.64
C PRO A 7 -33.34 -19.73 -23.25
N ARG A 8 -33.88 -19.54 -22.04
CA ARG A 8 -34.10 -18.24 -21.42
C ARG A 8 -32.79 -17.48 -21.36
N LEU A 9 -32.65 -16.47 -22.21
CA LEU A 9 -31.60 -15.46 -22.10
C LEU A 9 -31.67 -14.84 -20.70
N LEU A 10 -30.64 -15.10 -19.89
CA LEU A 10 -30.45 -14.47 -18.58
C LEU A 10 -30.40 -12.94 -18.84
N GLN A 11 -31.40 -12.24 -18.34
CA GLN A 11 -31.39 -10.79 -18.36
C GLN A 11 -30.17 -10.30 -17.58
N PRO A 12 -29.37 -9.36 -18.11
CA PRO A 12 -28.23 -8.82 -17.38
C PRO A 12 -28.74 -8.21 -16.07
N LYS A 13 -28.14 -8.62 -14.95
CA LYS A 13 -28.42 -8.00 -13.65
C LYS A 13 -28.26 -6.48 -13.80
N PRO A 14 -29.18 -5.67 -13.22
CA PRO A 14 -29.06 -4.23 -13.29
C PRO A 14 -27.65 -3.83 -12.80
N ARG A 15 -26.97 -3.02 -13.60
CA ARG A 15 -25.64 -2.48 -13.25
C ARG A 15 -25.82 -1.76 -11.92
N ALA A 16 -25.18 -2.23 -10.87
CA ALA A 16 -25.17 -1.54 -9.59
C ALA A 16 -24.75 -0.08 -9.83
N ALA A 17 -25.42 0.88 -9.18
CA ALA A 17 -25.08 2.29 -9.31
C ALA A 17 -23.56 2.47 -9.13
N SER A 18 -22.89 3.19 -10.04
CA SER A 18 -21.44 3.34 -10.01
C SER A 18 -20.99 3.93 -8.67
N LEU A 19 -19.91 3.41 -8.10
CA LEU A 19 -19.27 3.98 -6.92
C LEU A 19 -18.59 5.29 -7.35
N PRO A 20 -19.01 6.48 -6.86
CA PRO A 20 -18.51 7.77 -7.36
C PRO A 20 -17.14 8.11 -6.79
N VAL A 21 -16.13 7.33 -7.18
CA VAL A 21 -14.74 7.51 -6.80
C VAL A 21 -13.83 7.41 -8.01
N SER A 22 -12.76 8.19 -8.00
CA SER A 22 -11.62 8.05 -8.92
C SER A 22 -10.58 7.13 -8.30
N VAL A 23 -10.32 5.98 -8.90
CA VAL A 23 -9.33 5.02 -8.41
C VAL A 23 -8.00 5.26 -9.09
N ILE A 24 -6.91 5.31 -8.32
CA ILE A 24 -5.53 5.43 -8.82
C ILE A 24 -4.76 4.18 -8.41
N ILE A 25 -4.25 3.44 -9.40
CA ILE A 25 -3.48 2.22 -9.22
C ILE A 25 -2.09 2.41 -9.82
N PRO A 26 -1.04 2.62 -9.01
CA PRO A 26 0.33 2.67 -9.50
C PRO A 26 0.82 1.26 -9.82
N VAL A 27 1.41 1.08 -11.00
CA VAL A 27 1.90 -0.24 -11.45
C VAL A 27 3.31 -0.17 -12.02
N ARG A 28 3.99 -1.32 -11.96
CA ARG A 28 5.16 -1.68 -12.76
C ARG A 28 5.32 -3.19 -12.74
N ASN A 29 5.08 -3.85 -13.89
CA ASN A 29 5.13 -5.31 -14.02
C ASN A 29 4.21 -6.04 -13.02
N GLU A 30 2.92 -5.70 -13.05
CA GLU A 30 1.89 -6.23 -12.16
C GLU A 30 0.84 -7.09 -12.91
N ALA A 31 1.16 -7.63 -14.09
CA ALA A 31 0.25 -8.44 -14.89
C ALA A 31 -0.42 -9.58 -14.10
N ARG A 32 0.28 -10.16 -13.12
CA ARG A 32 -0.24 -11.25 -12.29
C ARG A 32 -1.27 -10.81 -11.25
N ASN A 33 -1.12 -9.61 -10.68
CA ASN A 33 -1.95 -9.12 -9.57
C ASN A 33 -3.12 -8.27 -10.06
N LEU A 34 -2.87 -7.46 -11.06
CA LEU A 34 -3.78 -6.44 -11.58
C LEU A 34 -5.18 -6.95 -11.94
N PRO A 35 -5.36 -8.15 -12.58
CA PRO A 35 -6.69 -8.64 -12.91
C PRO A 35 -7.61 -8.79 -11.70
N ARG A 36 -7.10 -9.29 -10.58
CA ARG A 36 -7.87 -9.47 -9.33
C ARG A 36 -8.23 -8.14 -8.70
N CYS A 37 -7.29 -7.18 -8.70
CA CYS A 37 -7.53 -5.83 -8.24
C CYS A 37 -8.65 -5.17 -9.04
N LEU A 38 -8.55 -5.16 -10.37
CA LEU A 38 -9.52 -4.54 -11.27
C LEU A 38 -10.91 -5.22 -11.19
N GLU A 39 -10.95 -6.55 -11.05
CA GLU A 39 -12.20 -7.27 -10.84
C GLU A 39 -12.95 -6.78 -9.59
N SER A 40 -12.24 -6.50 -8.51
CA SER A 40 -12.83 -5.99 -7.26
C SER A 40 -13.35 -4.55 -7.38
N LEU A 41 -12.95 -3.84 -8.43
CA LEU A 41 -13.31 -2.45 -8.71
C LEU A 41 -14.43 -2.33 -9.74
N ARG A 42 -15.09 -3.44 -10.13
CA ARG A 42 -16.24 -3.38 -11.06
C ARG A 42 -17.34 -2.49 -10.48
N GLY A 43 -17.64 -1.41 -11.20
CA GLY A 43 -18.59 -0.39 -10.76
C GLY A 43 -17.96 0.83 -10.11
N ALA A 44 -16.63 0.94 -10.01
CA ALA A 44 -15.98 2.22 -9.73
C ALA A 44 -16.28 3.25 -10.83
N GLY A 45 -16.33 4.52 -10.47
CA GLY A 45 -16.67 5.60 -11.40
C GLY A 45 -15.66 5.77 -12.51
N GLU A 46 -14.38 5.73 -12.17
CA GLU A 46 -13.25 5.69 -13.10
C GLU A 46 -12.03 5.05 -12.46
N ILE A 47 -11.17 4.45 -13.29
CA ILE A 47 -9.94 3.80 -12.86
C ILE A 47 -8.79 4.33 -13.70
N TYR A 48 -7.76 4.86 -13.05
CA TYR A 48 -6.48 5.21 -13.64
C TYR A 48 -5.42 4.20 -13.22
N VAL A 49 -4.78 3.57 -14.19
CA VAL A 49 -3.60 2.74 -14.00
C VAL A 49 -2.38 3.55 -14.40
N VAL A 50 -1.56 3.92 -13.42
CA VAL A 50 -0.38 4.78 -13.62
C VAL A 50 0.85 3.88 -13.72
N ASP A 51 1.31 3.70 -14.95
CA ASP A 51 2.34 2.74 -15.32
C ASP A 51 3.72 3.39 -15.46
N SER A 52 4.74 2.82 -14.84
CA SER A 52 6.14 3.26 -14.96
C SER A 52 6.95 2.39 -15.93
N GLY A 53 6.41 2.20 -17.13
CA GLY A 53 7.10 1.45 -18.16
C GLY A 53 7.13 -0.06 -17.88
N SER A 54 5.97 -0.67 -17.66
CA SER A 54 5.85 -2.13 -17.58
C SER A 54 6.30 -2.77 -18.89
N THR A 55 6.97 -3.92 -18.77
CA THR A 55 7.47 -4.73 -19.89
C THR A 55 6.71 -6.05 -20.06
N ASP A 56 5.72 -6.27 -19.21
CA ASP A 56 4.79 -7.39 -19.24
C ASP A 56 3.39 -6.91 -19.73
N GLU A 57 2.41 -7.78 -19.68
CA GLU A 57 1.04 -7.53 -20.16
C GLU A 57 0.21 -6.58 -19.25
N THR A 58 0.84 -5.85 -18.32
CA THR A 58 0.14 -4.99 -17.34
C THR A 58 -0.77 -3.97 -18.02
N ALA A 59 -0.27 -3.28 -19.04
CA ALA A 59 -1.02 -2.22 -19.71
C ALA A 59 -2.19 -2.76 -20.55
N GLU A 60 -2.00 -3.91 -21.22
CA GLU A 60 -3.04 -4.61 -21.99
C GLU A 60 -4.16 -5.10 -21.08
N ILE A 61 -3.79 -5.69 -19.94
CA ILE A 61 -4.75 -6.13 -18.91
C ILE A 61 -5.57 -4.93 -18.41
N ALA A 62 -4.91 -3.82 -18.07
CA ALA A 62 -5.62 -2.64 -17.61
C ALA A 62 -6.68 -2.16 -18.61
N ARG A 63 -6.31 -2.06 -19.89
CA ARG A 63 -7.25 -1.64 -20.97
C ARG A 63 -8.40 -2.60 -21.14
N SER A 64 -8.19 -3.92 -20.96
CA SER A 64 -9.26 -4.92 -21.06
C SER A 64 -10.34 -4.80 -19.97
N PHE A 65 -10.04 -4.07 -18.89
CA PHE A 65 -10.98 -3.69 -17.82
C PHE A 65 -11.50 -2.25 -17.94
N ASP A 66 -11.37 -1.61 -19.10
CA ASP A 66 -11.76 -0.21 -19.36
C ASP A 66 -11.02 0.81 -18.45
N ALA A 67 -9.87 0.43 -17.90
CA ALA A 67 -9.05 1.36 -17.12
C ALA A 67 -8.25 2.30 -18.03
N LYS A 68 -8.14 3.56 -17.62
CA LYS A 68 -7.32 4.58 -18.30
C LYS A 68 -5.86 4.37 -17.94
N VAL A 69 -5.05 3.93 -18.90
CA VAL A 69 -3.59 3.72 -18.68
C VAL A 69 -2.86 5.02 -18.98
N VAL A 70 -2.08 5.49 -18.00
CA VAL A 70 -1.25 6.71 -18.11
C VAL A 70 0.21 6.35 -17.81
N GLN A 71 1.12 6.77 -18.67
CA GLN A 71 2.54 6.55 -18.47
C GLN A 71 3.14 7.59 -17.53
N PHE A 72 3.90 7.12 -16.56
CA PHE A 72 4.65 7.95 -15.63
C PHE A 72 6.15 7.72 -15.83
N HIS A 73 6.87 8.78 -16.17
CA HIS A 73 8.33 8.74 -16.33
C HIS A 73 8.98 9.39 -15.13
N TYR A 74 9.68 8.60 -14.32
CA TYR A 74 10.36 9.12 -13.15
C TYR A 74 11.77 9.57 -13.52
N HIS A 75 12.07 10.84 -13.25
CA HIS A 75 13.38 11.45 -13.48
C HIS A 75 14.14 11.77 -12.18
N GLY A 76 13.68 11.21 -11.07
CA GLY A 76 14.16 11.56 -9.73
C GLY A 76 13.36 12.69 -9.09
N GLY A 77 13.61 12.95 -7.80
CA GLY A 77 13.00 14.04 -7.06
C GLY A 77 11.52 13.85 -6.69
N TRP A 78 10.85 14.95 -6.52
CA TRP A 78 9.43 15.03 -6.14
C TRP A 78 8.64 15.78 -7.23
N PRO A 79 7.38 15.40 -7.55
CA PRO A 79 6.58 14.36 -6.91
C PRO A 79 6.89 12.95 -7.40
N LYS A 80 6.62 11.94 -6.57
CA LYS A 80 6.59 10.54 -6.96
C LYS A 80 5.24 10.18 -7.58
N LYS A 81 5.08 8.94 -8.02
CA LYS A 81 4.00 8.47 -8.89
C LYS A 81 2.59 8.75 -8.37
N ARG A 82 2.29 8.45 -7.09
CA ARG A 82 0.93 8.66 -6.54
C ARG A 82 0.63 10.13 -6.36
N GLN A 83 1.57 10.92 -5.83
CA GLN A 83 1.39 12.36 -5.70
C GLN A 83 1.23 13.02 -7.06
N TRP A 84 2.09 12.67 -8.01
CA TRP A 84 1.97 13.16 -9.38
C TRP A 84 0.60 12.87 -9.99
N ALA A 85 0.10 11.63 -9.81
CA ALA A 85 -1.21 11.25 -10.32
C ALA A 85 -2.35 12.06 -9.69
N MET A 86 -2.29 12.29 -8.36
CA MET A 86 -3.29 13.11 -7.65
C MET A 86 -3.30 14.57 -8.12
N ASP A 87 -2.12 15.10 -8.50
CA ASP A 87 -1.95 16.52 -8.88
C ASP A 87 -2.28 16.77 -10.37
N THR A 88 -2.07 15.77 -11.25
CA THR A 88 -2.07 15.99 -12.70
C THR A 88 -3.24 15.34 -13.44
N LEU A 89 -3.79 14.23 -12.90
CA LEU A 89 -4.87 13.53 -13.61
C LEU A 89 -6.19 14.30 -13.54
N PRO A 90 -6.97 14.32 -14.63
CA PRO A 90 -8.28 14.96 -14.68
C PRO A 90 -9.33 14.08 -13.98
N LEU A 91 -9.24 13.99 -12.64
CA LEU A 91 -10.13 13.17 -11.84
C LEU A 91 -11.54 13.74 -11.83
N ALA A 92 -12.54 12.91 -12.17
CA ALA A 92 -13.93 13.33 -12.30
C ALA A 92 -14.68 13.38 -10.96
N TYR A 93 -14.21 12.63 -9.95
CA TYR A 93 -14.94 12.50 -8.68
C TYR A 93 -14.23 13.23 -7.53
N ASP A 94 -15.01 13.58 -6.50
CA ASP A 94 -14.51 14.27 -5.29
C ASP A 94 -13.75 13.34 -4.35
N TRP A 95 -13.86 12.04 -4.54
CA TRP A 95 -13.16 11.06 -3.75
C TRP A 95 -12.15 10.29 -4.57
N ILE A 96 -10.96 10.16 -4.04
CA ILE A 96 -9.83 9.42 -4.62
C ILE A 96 -9.60 8.17 -3.78
N LEU A 97 -9.60 7.01 -4.43
CA LEU A 97 -9.20 5.76 -3.81
C LEU A 97 -7.80 5.38 -4.33
N LEU A 98 -6.83 5.36 -3.44
CA LEU A 98 -5.46 4.89 -3.71
C LEU A 98 -5.41 3.39 -3.42
N LEU A 99 -5.11 2.58 -4.43
CA LEU A 99 -5.08 1.14 -4.31
C LEU A 99 -3.82 0.58 -4.97
N ASP A 100 -3.15 -0.38 -4.33
CA ASP A 100 -2.04 -1.08 -4.95
C ASP A 100 -2.55 -2.24 -5.81
N ALA A 101 -1.83 -2.63 -6.86
CA ALA A 101 -2.26 -3.69 -7.79
C ALA A 101 -2.45 -5.06 -7.12
N ASP A 102 -1.83 -5.26 -5.95
CA ASP A 102 -1.94 -6.47 -5.12
C ASP A 102 -2.97 -6.34 -3.98
N GLU A 103 -3.78 -5.27 -3.98
CA GLU A 103 -4.86 -5.04 -3.03
C GLU A 103 -6.23 -5.26 -3.68
N VAL A 104 -7.18 -5.77 -2.88
CA VAL A 104 -8.52 -6.14 -3.32
C VAL A 104 -9.56 -5.58 -2.35
N LEU A 105 -10.59 -4.92 -2.90
CA LEU A 105 -11.79 -4.56 -2.15
C LEU A 105 -12.68 -5.78 -1.97
N THR A 106 -13.30 -5.88 -0.79
CA THR A 106 -14.41 -6.82 -0.62
C THR A 106 -15.75 -6.15 -0.98
N PRO A 107 -16.80 -6.92 -1.31
CA PRO A 107 -18.12 -6.32 -1.56
C PRO A 107 -18.61 -5.44 -0.40
N GLU A 108 -18.31 -5.84 0.84
CA GLU A 108 -18.64 -5.09 2.06
C GLU A 108 -17.86 -3.77 2.15
N SER A 109 -16.59 -3.77 1.71
CA SER A 109 -15.78 -2.54 1.64
C SER A 109 -16.34 -1.56 0.61
N VAL A 110 -16.78 -2.05 -0.56
CA VAL A 110 -17.40 -1.22 -1.59
C VAL A 110 -18.68 -0.55 -1.09
N GLU A 111 -19.54 -1.31 -0.41
CA GLU A 111 -20.79 -0.77 0.15
C GLU A 111 -20.50 0.23 1.28
N GLU A 112 -19.53 -0.06 2.15
CA GLU A 112 -19.12 0.88 3.20
C GLU A 112 -18.59 2.18 2.61
N ILE A 113 -17.76 2.14 1.55
CA ILE A 113 -17.27 3.34 0.87
C ILE A 113 -18.45 4.16 0.36
N ARG A 114 -19.45 3.52 -0.28
CA ARG A 114 -20.62 4.20 -0.85
C ARG A 114 -21.37 5.02 0.20
N GLN A 115 -21.54 4.46 1.40
CA GLN A 115 -22.20 5.13 2.52
C GLN A 115 -21.33 6.23 3.10
N THR A 116 -20.04 5.95 3.28
CA THR A 116 -19.11 6.80 4.01
C THR A 116 -18.74 8.08 3.25
N ILE A 117 -18.66 8.04 1.92
CA ILE A 117 -18.34 9.24 1.11
C ILE A 117 -19.43 10.31 1.14
N GLN A 118 -20.61 10.00 1.67
CA GLN A 118 -21.70 10.95 1.87
C GLN A 118 -21.52 11.81 3.13
N ASP A 119 -20.64 11.41 4.06
CA ASP A 119 -20.41 12.13 5.31
C ASP A 119 -19.48 13.33 5.07
N PRO A 120 -19.94 14.56 5.26
CA PRO A 120 -19.13 15.77 5.06
C PRO A 120 -18.11 16.01 6.17
N ALA A 121 -18.21 15.29 7.30
CA ALA A 121 -17.34 15.51 8.47
C ALA A 121 -15.91 15.07 8.22
N TYR A 122 -15.70 14.13 7.30
CA TYR A 122 -14.39 13.51 7.09
C TYR A 122 -13.82 13.83 5.70
N ASN A 123 -12.50 14.00 5.65
CA ASN A 123 -11.74 14.24 4.44
C ASN A 123 -10.87 13.03 4.04
N GLY A 124 -10.86 11.99 4.85
CA GLY A 124 -10.13 10.77 4.53
C GLY A 124 -10.48 9.60 5.44
N TYR A 125 -10.19 8.41 4.94
CA TYR A 125 -10.49 7.16 5.64
C TYR A 125 -9.30 6.21 5.59
N TYR A 126 -9.05 5.57 6.74
CA TYR A 126 -8.07 4.50 6.87
C TYR A 126 -8.72 3.16 6.55
N PHE A 127 -8.00 2.32 5.82
CA PHE A 127 -8.30 0.91 5.72
C PHE A 127 -7.35 0.09 6.59
N ALA A 128 -7.89 -0.91 7.28
CA ALA A 128 -7.08 -1.99 7.77
C ALA A 128 -6.67 -2.88 6.59
N LEU A 129 -5.41 -3.29 6.54
CA LEU A 129 -4.94 -4.26 5.56
C LEU A 129 -4.93 -5.65 6.16
N ARG A 130 -5.50 -6.63 5.49
CA ARG A 130 -5.38 -8.06 5.82
C ARG A 130 -4.36 -8.71 4.90
N MET A 131 -3.23 -9.08 5.46
CA MET A 131 -2.16 -9.74 4.70
C MET A 131 -2.54 -11.16 4.33
N TYR A 132 -2.62 -11.45 3.04
CA TYR A 132 -2.67 -12.82 2.53
C TYR A 132 -1.24 -13.30 2.28
N PHE A 133 -0.81 -14.30 3.02
CA PHE A 133 0.57 -14.78 3.03
C PHE A 133 0.63 -16.31 3.05
N LEU A 134 1.34 -16.91 2.10
CA LEU A 134 1.50 -18.37 1.99
C LEU A 134 0.18 -19.15 2.13
N GLY A 135 -0.83 -18.75 1.37
CA GLY A 135 -2.09 -19.48 1.27
C GLY A 135 -3.14 -19.14 2.33
N ARG A 136 -2.89 -18.20 3.25
CA ARG A 136 -3.87 -17.82 4.28
C ARG A 136 -3.80 -16.33 4.64
N ILE A 137 -4.91 -15.82 5.19
CA ILE A 137 -4.95 -14.49 5.80
C ILE A 137 -4.32 -14.59 7.19
N LEU A 138 -3.27 -13.78 7.43
CA LEU A 138 -2.68 -13.63 8.75
C LEU A 138 -3.57 -12.74 9.62
N ARG A 139 -3.86 -13.19 10.85
CA ARG A 139 -4.72 -12.49 11.81
C ARG A 139 -3.94 -11.90 12.99
N HIS A 140 -2.72 -12.38 13.20
CA HIS A 140 -1.85 -12.06 14.33
C HIS A 140 -0.51 -11.49 13.88
N GLY A 141 0.42 -11.25 14.80
CA GLY A 141 1.75 -10.74 14.47
C GLY A 141 1.77 -9.32 13.89
N ASP A 142 0.75 -8.50 14.14
CA ASP A 142 0.51 -7.17 13.53
C ASP A 142 0.28 -7.19 12.00
N ALA A 143 0.05 -8.34 11.40
CA ALA A 143 -0.22 -8.44 9.97
C ALA A 143 -1.59 -7.87 9.56
N SER A 144 -2.54 -7.82 10.52
CA SER A 144 -3.92 -7.37 10.28
C SER A 144 -4.29 -6.04 10.95
N PHE A 145 -3.36 -5.40 11.65
CA PHE A 145 -3.61 -4.13 12.36
C PHE A 145 -3.00 -2.90 11.69
N TYR A 146 -2.43 -3.07 10.51
CA TYR A 146 -1.85 -1.95 9.78
C TYR A 146 -2.98 -1.16 9.13
N THR A 147 -3.10 0.12 9.51
CA THR A 147 -4.02 1.05 8.86
C THR A 147 -3.25 2.00 7.95
N SER A 148 -3.77 2.21 6.74
CA SER A 148 -3.22 3.17 5.79
C SER A 148 -4.35 4.06 5.27
N PRO A 149 -4.15 5.39 5.15
CA PRO A 149 -5.09 6.26 4.46
C PRO A 149 -5.14 5.87 2.99
N ARG A 150 -6.32 5.50 2.49
CA ARG A 150 -6.50 5.06 1.11
C ARG A 150 -7.62 5.80 0.39
N LEU A 151 -8.66 6.22 1.10
CA LEU A 151 -9.77 6.97 0.55
C LEU A 151 -9.67 8.43 1.01
N LEU A 152 -9.57 9.36 0.07
CA LEU A 152 -9.23 10.76 0.33
C LEU A 152 -10.18 11.67 -0.43
N ARG A 153 -10.64 12.75 0.19
CA ARG A 153 -11.32 13.82 -0.54
C ARG A 153 -10.31 14.57 -1.41
N ARG A 154 -10.65 14.78 -2.69
CA ARG A 154 -9.77 15.45 -3.67
C ARG A 154 -9.33 16.83 -3.16
N GLY A 155 -8.04 17.12 -3.26
CA GLY A 155 -7.44 18.37 -2.76
C GLY A 155 -7.26 18.46 -1.26
N LYS A 156 -7.65 17.41 -0.47
CA LYS A 156 -7.50 17.38 0.99
C LYS A 156 -6.43 16.42 1.48
N GLY A 157 -5.86 15.60 0.60
CA GLY A 157 -4.79 14.67 0.91
C GLY A 157 -3.56 14.92 0.06
N ARG A 158 -2.38 14.75 0.65
CA ARG A 158 -1.10 14.76 -0.06
C ARG A 158 -0.13 13.78 0.60
N PHE A 159 0.85 13.30 -0.15
CA PHE A 159 1.96 12.57 0.45
C PHE A 159 2.96 13.54 1.08
N GLU A 160 3.58 13.13 2.20
CA GLU A 160 4.73 13.86 2.75
C GLU A 160 5.92 13.77 1.77
N CYS A 161 6.63 14.87 1.58
CA CYS A 161 7.87 14.89 0.85
C CYS A 161 9.04 14.73 1.83
N ARG A 162 9.58 13.49 1.97
CA ARG A 162 10.70 13.24 2.88
C ARG A 162 12.06 13.64 2.29
N PHE A 163 12.20 13.52 0.97
CA PHE A 163 13.41 13.86 0.23
C PHE A 163 13.01 14.55 -1.06
N LYS A 164 13.47 15.79 -1.24
CA LYS A 164 13.19 16.54 -2.47
C LYS A 164 14.14 16.15 -3.61
N ASP A 165 15.39 15.87 -3.27
CA ASP A 165 16.48 15.65 -4.22
C ASP A 165 16.85 14.16 -4.27
N GLN A 166 15.88 13.31 -4.61
CA GLN A 166 16.13 11.89 -4.86
C GLN A 166 16.56 11.68 -6.29
N ASP A 167 17.56 10.85 -6.51
CA ASP A 167 17.87 10.40 -7.87
C ASP A 167 16.89 9.35 -8.38
N ALA A 168 16.92 9.05 -9.66
CA ALA A 168 16.01 8.10 -10.29
C ALA A 168 16.15 6.65 -9.76
N SER A 169 17.28 6.32 -9.11
CA SER A 169 17.52 5.00 -8.52
C SER A 169 16.76 4.74 -7.22
N MET A 170 16.25 5.79 -6.57
CA MET A 170 15.56 5.72 -5.29
C MET A 170 14.11 5.23 -5.36
N GLY A 171 13.67 4.78 -6.52
CA GLY A 171 12.31 4.29 -6.74
C GLY A 171 11.27 5.41 -6.91
N ASP A 172 10.32 5.13 -7.77
CA ASP A 172 9.30 6.06 -8.25
C ASP A 172 8.01 6.10 -7.41
N MET A 173 7.90 5.24 -6.41
CA MET A 173 6.72 5.12 -5.55
C MET A 173 6.97 5.64 -4.13
N GLU A 174 5.91 6.17 -3.53
CA GLU A 174 5.86 6.55 -2.11
C GLU A 174 5.79 5.30 -1.22
N ALA A 175 6.93 4.65 -1.01
CA ALA A 175 7.00 3.42 -0.21
C ALA A 175 6.97 3.71 1.31
N HIS A 176 7.55 4.84 1.70
CA HIS A 176 7.75 5.22 3.10
C HIS A 176 7.15 6.59 3.45
N GLU A 177 6.73 7.33 2.45
CA GLU A 177 5.98 8.57 2.59
C GLU A 177 4.55 8.26 3.04
N ARG A 178 4.06 9.05 3.97
CA ARG A 178 2.70 8.90 4.51
C ARG A 178 1.77 9.91 3.87
N VAL A 179 0.52 9.51 3.73
CA VAL A 179 -0.51 10.46 3.35
C VAL A 179 -0.85 11.33 4.55
N VAL A 180 -0.82 12.64 4.34
CA VAL A 180 -1.26 13.67 5.27
C VAL A 180 -2.58 14.21 4.72
N VAL A 181 -3.61 14.25 5.57
CA VAL A 181 -4.94 14.72 5.19
C VAL A 181 -5.27 15.97 6.01
N GLU A 182 -5.75 16.97 5.33
CA GLU A 182 -6.27 18.19 5.97
C GLU A 182 -7.68 17.91 6.52
N GLY A 183 -7.87 18.09 7.84
CA GLY A 183 -9.15 17.87 8.51
C GLY A 183 -9.27 16.49 9.16
N GLN A 184 -10.50 16.03 9.34
CA GLN A 184 -10.78 14.83 10.12
C GLN A 184 -10.68 13.57 9.26
N MET A 185 -10.20 12.49 9.89
CA MET A 185 -10.14 11.15 9.33
C MET A 185 -10.69 10.12 10.30
N THR A 186 -11.25 9.03 9.76
CA THR A 186 -11.69 7.88 10.56
C THR A 186 -11.36 6.56 9.85
N GLY A 187 -11.57 5.44 10.53
CA GLY A 187 -11.29 4.11 9.97
C GLY A 187 -12.54 3.45 9.40
N LEU A 188 -12.39 2.78 8.26
CA LEU A 188 -13.39 1.86 7.74
C LEU A 188 -13.32 0.53 8.49
N ARG A 189 -14.46 -0.14 8.63
CA ARG A 189 -14.59 -1.42 9.34
C ARG A 189 -14.12 -2.59 8.48
N ASN A 190 -14.45 -2.51 7.19
CA ASN A 190 -14.11 -3.56 6.24
C ASN A 190 -12.70 -3.35 5.68
N PRO A 191 -11.80 -4.32 5.81
CA PRO A 191 -10.41 -4.21 5.40
C PRO A 191 -10.22 -4.42 3.90
N LEU A 192 -9.07 -3.93 3.39
CA LEU A 192 -8.50 -4.38 2.13
C LEU A 192 -7.79 -5.73 2.34
N VAL A 193 -7.87 -6.61 1.35
CA VAL A 193 -7.07 -7.84 1.32
C VAL A 193 -5.84 -7.59 0.46
N HIS A 194 -4.65 -7.73 1.06
CA HIS A 194 -3.37 -7.46 0.42
C HIS A 194 -2.67 -8.79 0.09
N HIS A 195 -2.56 -9.08 -1.21
CA HIS A 195 -1.94 -10.30 -1.74
C HIS A 195 -0.45 -10.10 -2.03
N ASN A 196 0.33 -9.72 -1.03
CA ASN A 196 1.71 -9.27 -1.18
C ASN A 196 2.71 -10.34 -1.67
N VAL A 197 2.34 -11.62 -1.70
CA VAL A 197 3.32 -12.69 -1.90
C VAL A 197 2.99 -13.55 -3.11
N ASN A 198 3.53 -13.15 -4.25
CA ASN A 198 3.54 -13.99 -5.46
C ASN A 198 4.57 -15.12 -5.35
N SER A 199 5.68 -14.89 -4.67
CA SER A 199 6.69 -15.88 -4.27
C SER A 199 7.54 -15.32 -3.14
N LEU A 200 8.11 -16.21 -2.31
CA LEU A 200 9.04 -15.80 -1.23
C LEU A 200 10.29 -15.13 -1.79
N SER A 201 10.81 -15.58 -2.94
CA SER A 201 11.96 -14.96 -3.60
C SER A 201 11.68 -13.48 -3.93
N ARG A 202 10.52 -13.19 -4.51
CA ARG A 202 10.13 -11.83 -4.84
C ARG A 202 9.87 -10.97 -3.59
N TYR A 203 9.30 -11.59 -2.55
CA TYR A 203 9.13 -10.94 -1.24
C TYR A 203 10.48 -10.52 -0.64
N ILE A 204 11.48 -11.43 -0.65
CA ILE A 204 12.82 -11.17 -0.14
C ILE A 204 13.50 -10.04 -0.91
N LEU A 205 13.49 -10.09 -2.26
CA LEU A 205 14.06 -9.03 -3.10
C LEU A 205 13.44 -7.66 -2.81
N LYS A 206 12.11 -7.58 -2.75
CA LYS A 206 11.39 -6.33 -2.42
C LYS A 206 11.79 -5.79 -1.04
N HIS A 207 11.97 -6.68 -0.06
CA HIS A 207 12.38 -6.28 1.29
C HIS A 207 13.87 -5.92 1.37
N ASP A 208 14.69 -6.49 0.49
CA ASP A 208 16.09 -6.04 0.34
C ASP A 208 16.15 -4.59 -0.16
N GLU A 209 15.42 -4.25 -1.22
CA GLU A 209 15.29 -2.87 -1.70
C GLU A 209 14.77 -1.91 -0.62
N TYR A 210 13.73 -2.29 0.11
CA TYR A 210 13.20 -1.49 1.21
C TYR A 210 14.22 -1.25 2.31
N SER A 211 15.07 -2.24 2.61
CA SER A 211 16.10 -2.08 3.62
C SER A 211 17.25 -1.15 3.18
N ASN A 212 17.57 -1.07 1.88
CA ASN A 212 18.49 -0.10 1.32
C ASN A 212 17.99 1.32 1.56
N TRP A 213 16.74 1.57 1.15
CA TRP A 213 16.11 2.86 1.32
C TRP A 213 16.03 3.30 2.79
N GLU A 214 15.61 2.39 3.68
CA GLU A 214 15.49 2.66 5.11
C GLU A 214 16.86 2.95 5.76
N ALA A 215 17.91 2.26 5.33
CA ALA A 215 19.26 2.51 5.83
C ALA A 215 19.77 3.90 5.41
N GLN A 216 19.53 4.30 4.15
CA GLN A 216 19.86 5.64 3.67
C GLN A 216 19.05 6.72 4.40
N ALA A 217 17.73 6.51 4.55
CA ALA A 217 16.85 7.41 5.29
C ALA A 217 17.29 7.60 6.75
N TRP A 218 17.82 6.53 7.37
CA TRP A 218 18.35 6.61 8.73
C TRP A 218 19.62 7.46 8.81
N LEU A 219 20.54 7.32 7.83
CA LEU A 219 21.81 8.05 7.82
C LEU A 219 21.66 9.51 7.39
N ALA A 220 20.75 9.80 6.48
CA ALA A 220 20.45 11.17 6.08
C ALA A 220 19.95 12.03 7.25
N GLY A 221 19.70 11.37 8.40
CA GLY A 221 19.18 12.03 9.58
C GLY A 221 17.74 12.51 9.37
N GLU A 222 17.14 13.02 10.43
CA GLU A 222 15.77 13.55 10.37
C GLU A 222 15.71 14.99 9.79
N GLY A 223 16.73 15.42 9.03
CA GLY A 223 16.84 16.74 8.44
C GLY A 223 15.92 16.99 7.23
N GLY A 224 15.19 15.96 6.76
CA GLY A 224 14.12 16.16 5.80
C GLY A 224 12.90 16.84 6.44
N HIS A 225 12.11 17.55 5.66
CA HIS A 225 10.81 18.08 6.10
C HIS A 225 9.93 16.93 6.60
N ASN A 226 9.88 16.75 7.93
CA ASN A 226 9.08 15.72 8.57
C ASN A 226 7.70 16.30 8.93
N ASP A 227 6.75 16.19 8.02
CA ASP A 227 5.34 16.52 8.30
C ASP A 227 4.75 15.68 9.46
N LEU A 228 5.38 14.53 9.74
CA LEU A 228 4.99 13.60 10.82
C LEU A 228 6.22 13.26 11.70
N PRO A 229 6.62 14.12 12.65
CA PRO A 229 7.76 13.86 13.52
C PRO A 229 7.52 12.62 14.41
N PRO A 230 8.59 11.89 14.81
CA PRO A 230 8.48 10.80 15.77
C PRO A 230 7.90 11.30 17.11
N GLY A 231 6.91 10.59 17.66
CA GLY A 231 6.29 10.98 18.92
C GLY A 231 5.66 9.79 19.65
N LEU A 232 6.02 9.58 20.93
CA LEU A 232 5.49 8.47 21.75
C LEU A 232 3.98 8.57 21.96
N PHE A 233 3.47 9.79 22.14
CA PHE A 233 2.06 10.08 22.40
C PHE A 233 1.29 10.58 21.18
N GLY A 234 1.90 10.54 20.01
CA GLY A 234 1.29 10.96 18.76
C GLY A 234 0.41 9.91 18.10
N THR A 235 0.14 10.12 16.81
CA THR A 235 -0.58 9.16 15.96
C THR A 235 0.12 7.82 15.89
N GLN A 236 -0.56 6.78 15.39
CA GLN A 236 0.05 5.45 15.20
C GLN A 236 1.33 5.52 14.35
N ALA A 237 1.35 6.36 13.31
CA ALA A 237 2.52 6.55 12.47
C ALA A 237 3.70 7.18 13.23
N GLN A 238 3.44 8.21 14.03
CA GLN A 238 4.44 8.88 14.87
C GLN A 238 5.02 7.94 15.94
N ARG A 239 4.16 7.15 16.62
CA ARG A 239 4.59 6.14 17.59
C ARG A 239 5.45 5.06 16.97
N ARG A 240 5.09 4.57 15.77
CA ARG A 240 5.91 3.58 15.03
C ARG A 240 7.26 4.15 14.64
N ARG A 241 7.35 5.41 14.19
CA ARG A 241 8.62 6.09 13.90
C ARG A 241 9.48 6.22 15.15
N TRP A 242 8.87 6.62 16.28
CA TRP A 242 9.58 6.75 17.55
C TRP A 242 10.15 5.40 18.02
N LEU A 243 9.32 4.35 18.03
CA LEU A 243 9.76 2.99 18.37
C LEU A 243 10.87 2.50 17.45
N LYS A 244 10.71 2.67 16.15
CA LYS A 244 11.72 2.25 15.16
C LYS A 244 13.05 2.95 15.40
N LYS A 245 13.03 4.26 15.64
CA LYS A 245 14.22 5.06 15.93
C LYS A 245 14.98 4.52 17.15
N HIS A 246 14.29 4.26 18.24
CA HIS A 246 14.93 3.79 19.48
C HIS A 246 15.30 2.31 19.41
N CYS A 247 14.46 1.46 18.83
CA CYS A 247 14.75 0.03 18.74
C CYS A 247 15.89 -0.28 17.77
N LEU A 248 16.06 0.45 16.67
CA LEU A 248 17.15 0.18 15.71
C LEU A 248 18.53 0.40 16.32
N SER A 249 18.69 1.29 17.30
CA SER A 249 19.98 1.52 17.99
C SER A 249 20.34 0.40 18.96
N LEU A 250 19.40 -0.37 19.48
CA LEU A 250 19.64 -1.39 20.49
C LEU A 250 20.29 -2.66 19.90
N PRO A 251 21.31 -3.26 20.56
CA PRO A 251 21.81 -4.57 20.18
C PRO A 251 20.70 -5.62 20.35
N GLY A 252 20.68 -6.65 19.49
CA GLY A 252 19.68 -7.72 19.58
C GLY A 252 18.24 -7.34 19.19
N SER A 253 17.98 -6.09 18.80
CA SER A 253 16.64 -5.63 18.42
C SER A 253 15.95 -6.45 17.31
N PRO A 254 16.64 -7.02 16.30
CA PRO A 254 16.00 -7.89 15.32
C PRO A 254 15.35 -9.12 15.95
N PHE A 255 16.05 -9.76 16.86
CA PHE A 255 15.55 -10.94 17.58
C PHE A 255 14.42 -10.56 18.57
N ALA A 256 14.60 -9.48 19.32
CA ALA A 256 13.57 -8.97 20.21
C ALA A 256 12.28 -8.61 19.45
N PHE A 257 12.40 -8.05 18.24
CA PHE A 257 11.25 -7.72 17.39
C PHE A 257 10.53 -8.97 16.85
N PHE A 258 11.29 -10.00 16.46
CA PHE A 258 10.72 -11.31 16.13
C PHE A 258 9.93 -11.89 17.30
N LEU A 259 10.54 -11.96 18.52
CA LEU A 259 9.87 -12.47 19.71
C LEU A 259 8.61 -11.67 20.06
N TYR A 260 8.70 -10.34 19.98
CA TYR A 260 7.54 -9.47 20.19
C TYR A 260 6.39 -9.83 19.26
N LYS A 261 6.63 -9.93 17.95
CA LYS A 261 5.59 -10.27 16.99
C LYS A 261 5.07 -11.70 17.13
N TYR A 262 5.96 -12.64 17.36
CA TYR A 262 5.62 -14.06 17.41
C TYR A 262 4.90 -14.44 18.70
N LEU A 263 5.42 -14.00 19.85
CA LEU A 263 4.86 -14.34 21.16
C LEU A 263 3.82 -13.33 21.64
N PHE A 264 4.19 -12.04 21.77
CA PHE A 264 3.31 -11.05 22.40
C PHE A 264 2.19 -10.56 21.47
N ARG A 265 2.42 -10.57 20.15
CA ARG A 265 1.39 -10.29 19.15
C ARG A 265 0.73 -11.55 18.61
N LEU A 266 0.96 -12.71 19.26
CA LEU A 266 0.33 -14.00 19.02
C LEU A 266 0.55 -14.52 17.59
N GLY A 267 1.65 -14.16 16.92
CA GLY A 267 1.95 -14.61 15.56
C GLY A 267 2.01 -16.12 15.41
N PHE A 268 2.29 -16.87 16.50
CA PHE A 268 2.29 -18.32 16.53
C PHE A 268 0.91 -18.94 16.25
N LEU A 269 -0.20 -18.22 16.50
CA LEU A 269 -1.56 -18.68 16.22
C LEU A 269 -1.85 -18.74 14.70
N ASP A 270 -1.06 -18.08 13.88
CA ASP A 270 -1.15 -18.21 12.43
C ASP A 270 -0.33 -19.40 11.87
N GLY A 271 0.22 -20.26 12.76
CA GLY A 271 0.96 -21.46 12.39
C GLY A 271 2.27 -21.17 11.65
N VAL A 272 2.67 -22.06 10.72
CA VAL A 272 3.91 -21.92 9.96
C VAL A 272 3.98 -20.60 9.16
N PRO A 273 2.94 -20.15 8.44
CA PRO A 273 2.97 -18.85 7.79
C PRO A 273 3.20 -17.68 8.76
N GLY A 274 2.62 -17.72 9.97
CA GLY A 274 2.85 -16.72 11.01
C GLY A 274 4.29 -16.71 11.52
N LEU A 275 4.90 -17.89 11.73
CA LEU A 275 6.30 -18.02 12.09
C LEU A 275 7.21 -17.39 11.02
N ILE A 276 7.02 -17.76 9.76
CA ILE A 276 7.82 -17.27 8.63
C ILE A 276 7.67 -15.74 8.51
N TYR A 277 6.44 -15.23 8.57
CA TYR A 277 6.19 -13.80 8.51
C TYR A 277 6.88 -13.04 9.64
N CYS A 278 6.74 -13.48 10.89
CA CYS A 278 7.39 -12.85 12.05
C CYS A 278 8.92 -12.91 11.95
N ALA A 279 9.47 -14.03 11.46
CA ALA A 279 10.90 -14.18 11.22
C ALA A 279 11.39 -13.17 10.16
N PHE A 280 10.71 -13.04 9.03
CA PHE A 280 11.06 -12.05 8.02
C PHE A 280 11.00 -10.61 8.54
N GLN A 281 10.10 -10.29 9.45
CA GLN A 281 10.07 -8.96 10.06
C GLN A 281 11.31 -8.70 10.95
N GLY A 282 11.80 -9.71 11.67
CA GLY A 282 13.07 -9.64 12.40
C GLY A 282 14.28 -9.53 11.47
N ILE A 283 14.30 -10.33 10.40
CA ILE A 283 15.34 -10.30 9.35
C ILE A 283 15.39 -8.92 8.68
N GLN A 284 14.24 -8.30 8.39
CA GLN A 284 14.18 -6.95 7.83
C GLN A 284 14.89 -5.93 8.74
N PHE A 285 14.66 -6.00 10.04
CA PHE A 285 15.36 -5.16 11.01
C PHE A 285 16.87 -5.40 10.99
N PHE A 286 17.29 -6.65 10.85
CA PHE A 286 18.71 -7.00 10.74
C PHE A 286 19.33 -6.43 9.46
N HIS A 287 18.67 -6.58 8.30
CA HIS A 287 19.14 -6.02 7.03
C HIS A 287 19.35 -4.51 7.12
N ILE A 288 18.38 -3.77 7.68
CA ILE A 288 18.51 -2.31 7.88
C ILE A 288 19.75 -1.98 8.72
N LYS A 289 19.95 -2.67 9.85
CA LYS A 289 21.12 -2.44 10.72
C LYS A 289 22.43 -2.74 10.02
N ALA A 290 22.51 -3.87 9.31
CA ALA A 290 23.71 -4.27 8.59
C ALA A 290 24.07 -3.25 7.50
N LYS A 291 23.09 -2.77 6.75
CA LYS A 291 23.28 -1.76 5.70
C LYS A 291 23.64 -0.39 6.27
N ILE A 292 23.08 0.03 7.41
CA ILE A 292 23.54 1.22 8.14
C ILE A 292 25.01 1.11 8.51
N TYR A 293 25.43 -0.05 9.02
CA TYR A 293 26.82 -0.29 9.37
C TYR A 293 27.74 -0.22 8.14
N GLU A 294 27.38 -0.88 7.05
CA GLU A 294 28.12 -0.85 5.78
C GLU A 294 28.30 0.59 5.26
N LEU A 295 27.23 1.36 5.20
CA LEU A 295 27.25 2.74 4.73
C LEU A 295 28.14 3.64 5.60
N ARG A 296 28.10 3.47 6.93
CA ARG A 296 29.00 4.19 7.85
C ARG A 296 30.47 3.85 7.66
N MET A 297 30.79 2.61 7.30
CA MET A 297 32.17 2.21 7.00
C MET A 297 32.66 2.88 5.72
N LYS A 298 31.82 2.94 4.66
CA LYS A 298 32.15 3.62 3.41
C LYS A 298 32.39 5.14 3.56
N THR A 299 31.71 5.78 4.49
CA THR A 299 31.86 7.24 4.75
C THR A 299 33.13 7.56 5.56
N ARG A 300 33.75 6.54 6.20
CA ARG A 300 34.99 6.70 6.98
C ARG A 300 36.27 6.42 6.19
N GLN A 301 36.15 5.91 4.98
CA GLN A 301 37.22 5.73 4.00
C GLN A 301 37.28 6.94 3.06
#